data_6c6f58109fb151bf9f822f5be76a9052
#
_entry.id   6c6f58109fb151bf9f822f5be76a9052
#
_cell.length_a   1.000
_cell.length_b   1.000
_cell.length_c   1.000
_cell.angle_alpha   90.00
_cell.angle_beta   90.00
_cell.angle_gamma   90.00
#
_symmetry.space_group_name_H-M   'P 1'
#
loop_
_entity.id
_entity.type
_entity.pdbx_description
1 polymer ?
#
loop_
_entity_poly.entity_id
_entity_poly.type
_entity_poly.pdbx_seq_one_letter_code
_entity_poly.pdbx_strand_id
1 'polypeptide(L)'
;MLALFTQSRVISTYQSTVSNMSLDEIQIEREQAVSYNNQLSGESDEVIEGISYLDLLNVGEVMAYIEIPSIDVYLPIYHGTSDAVLQKGIGHMDKTSLPVGGRSTHAVLTGHTGLPKAKLLTDLTKVVVGDQFYIHSLDEVLAYEVDQIKVVLPEETDDLSIEAGQDYVTLVTCTPYGINTHRLLVRGTRVPYVEPESKTTEVSTTMPSLAETEEPISTTSQVNYGPIFMGLGVVVVGFVVFIIRRRG
;
A
#
# COMPACT_ATOMS: atom_id res chain seq x y z
N MET A 1 9.13 17.77 8.17
CA MET A 1 10.11 16.74 7.77
C MET A 1 10.12 15.52 8.69
N LEU A 2 10.18 15.66 10.04
CA LEU A 2 10.24 14.51 10.97
C LEU A 2 8.99 13.59 10.89
N ALA A 3 7.77 14.14 10.78
CA ALA A 3 6.53 13.36 10.71
C ALA A 3 6.44 12.49 9.45
N LEU A 4 6.86 12.99 8.29
CA LEU A 4 6.88 12.22 7.04
C LEU A 4 7.84 11.03 7.11
N PHE A 5 9.02 11.20 7.71
CA PHE A 5 9.95 10.09 7.92
C PHE A 5 9.36 9.01 8.83
N THR A 6 8.61 9.42 9.86
CA THR A 6 7.97 8.46 10.77
C THR A 6 6.88 7.66 10.05
N GLN A 7 6.02 8.32 9.26
CA GLN A 7 4.94 7.68 8.51
C GLN A 7 5.47 6.70 7.46
N SER A 8 6.44 7.13 6.64
CA SER A 8 7.08 6.27 5.65
C SER A 8 7.76 5.05 6.29
N ARG A 9 8.39 5.22 7.47
CA ARG A 9 8.99 4.11 8.20
C ARG A 9 7.96 3.11 8.70
N VAL A 10 6.83 3.59 9.23
CA VAL A 10 5.73 2.72 9.67
C VAL A 10 5.18 1.91 8.51
N ILE A 11 4.93 2.55 7.36
CA ILE A 11 4.46 1.87 6.15
C ILE A 11 5.49 0.85 5.65
N SER A 12 6.78 1.19 5.61
CA SER A 12 7.83 0.24 5.23
C SER A 12 7.91 -0.95 6.16
N THR A 13 7.68 -0.74 7.48
CA THR A 13 7.61 -1.84 8.46
C THR A 13 6.40 -2.73 8.19
N TYR A 14 5.22 -2.14 7.93
CA TYR A 14 4.02 -2.88 7.54
C TYR A 14 4.25 -3.74 6.29
N GLN A 15 4.77 -3.13 5.21
CA GLN A 15 5.09 -3.84 3.97
C GLN A 15 6.05 -5.01 4.19
N SER A 16 7.11 -4.78 4.98
CA SER A 16 8.07 -5.84 5.33
C SER A 16 7.42 -6.94 6.16
N THR A 17 6.52 -6.59 7.09
CA THR A 17 5.81 -7.57 7.91
C THR A 17 4.90 -8.44 7.05
N VAL A 18 4.07 -7.83 6.20
CA VAL A 18 3.20 -8.56 5.26
C VAL A 18 4.01 -9.45 4.33
N SER A 19 5.11 -8.95 3.77
CA SER A 19 5.99 -9.74 2.88
C SER A 19 6.63 -10.95 3.54
N ASN A 20 6.73 -10.95 4.87
CA ASN A 20 7.28 -12.09 5.65
C ASN A 20 6.18 -13.02 6.17
N MET A 21 4.90 -12.67 6.04
CA MET A 21 3.79 -13.55 6.39
C MET A 21 3.67 -14.69 5.37
N SER A 22 3.28 -15.86 5.84
CA SER A 22 2.88 -16.95 4.96
C SER A 22 1.52 -16.66 4.29
N LEU A 23 1.25 -17.33 3.19
CA LEU A 23 -0.07 -17.21 2.52
C LEU A 23 -1.22 -17.61 3.45
N ASP A 24 -1.01 -18.61 4.30
CA ASP A 24 -2.04 -19.05 5.26
C ASP A 24 -2.30 -17.97 6.32
N GLU A 25 -1.28 -17.30 6.84
CA GLU A 25 -1.44 -16.19 7.79
C GLU A 25 -2.20 -15.01 7.15
N ILE A 26 -1.85 -14.63 5.93
CA ILE A 26 -2.54 -13.57 5.18
C ILE A 26 -4.02 -13.94 4.97
N GLN A 27 -4.29 -15.19 4.60
CA GLN A 27 -5.64 -15.68 4.38
C GLN A 27 -6.47 -15.65 5.66
N ILE A 28 -5.91 -16.06 6.79
CA ILE A 28 -6.58 -16.03 8.10
C ILE A 28 -6.97 -14.59 8.48
N GLU A 29 -6.03 -13.64 8.38
CA GLU A 29 -6.30 -12.22 8.67
C GLU A 29 -7.42 -11.67 7.78
N ARG A 30 -7.39 -12.00 6.49
CA ARG A 30 -8.41 -11.59 5.53
C ARG A 30 -9.79 -12.19 5.85
N GLU A 31 -9.86 -13.49 6.11
CA GLU A 31 -11.12 -14.18 6.43
C GLU A 31 -11.77 -13.63 7.69
N GLN A 32 -10.98 -13.33 8.72
CA GLN A 32 -11.46 -12.70 9.94
C GLN A 32 -12.02 -11.31 9.68
N ALA A 33 -11.31 -10.50 8.87
CA ALA A 33 -11.79 -9.16 8.50
C ALA A 33 -13.07 -9.21 7.65
N VAL A 34 -13.16 -10.14 6.70
CA VAL A 34 -14.35 -10.35 5.87
C VAL A 34 -15.53 -10.82 6.73
N SER A 35 -15.31 -11.76 7.67
CA SER A 35 -16.35 -12.24 8.58
C SER A 35 -16.87 -11.10 9.46
N TYR A 36 -16.00 -10.23 9.98
CA TYR A 36 -16.41 -9.02 10.69
C TYR A 36 -17.28 -8.11 9.81
N ASN A 37 -16.90 -7.88 8.55
CA ASN A 37 -17.67 -7.06 7.61
C ASN A 37 -19.04 -7.67 7.30
N ASN A 38 -19.12 -8.98 7.10
CA ASN A 38 -20.38 -9.70 6.85
C ASN A 38 -21.33 -9.63 8.06
N GLN A 39 -20.78 -9.65 9.28
CA GLN A 39 -21.58 -9.46 10.49
C GLN A 39 -22.14 -8.02 10.56
N LEU A 40 -21.35 -7.01 10.23
CA LEU A 40 -21.81 -5.63 10.22
C LEU A 40 -22.89 -5.36 9.17
N SER A 41 -22.80 -5.98 8.01
CA SER A 41 -23.78 -5.84 6.93
C SER A 41 -25.07 -6.67 7.17
N GLY A 42 -25.06 -7.57 8.15
CA GLY A 42 -26.15 -8.52 8.40
C GLY A 42 -26.21 -9.66 7.37
N GLU A 43 -25.14 -9.88 6.58
CA GLU A 43 -25.04 -11.00 5.65
C GLU A 43 -24.65 -12.32 6.35
N SER A 44 -24.15 -12.26 7.58
CA SER A 44 -23.83 -13.41 8.42
C SER A 44 -24.21 -13.16 9.87
N ASP A 45 -24.83 -14.16 10.51
CA ASP A 45 -25.07 -14.20 11.96
C ASP A 45 -23.89 -14.85 12.72
N GLU A 46 -22.83 -15.23 12.01
CA GLU A 46 -21.66 -15.87 12.60
C GLU A 46 -20.84 -14.85 13.38
N VAL A 47 -20.82 -15.01 14.70
CA VAL A 47 -20.00 -14.17 15.59
C VAL A 47 -18.60 -14.75 15.67
N ILE A 48 -17.59 -13.93 15.39
CA ILE A 48 -16.19 -14.30 15.63
C ILE A 48 -15.96 -14.25 17.15
N GLU A 49 -16.14 -15.38 17.83
CA GLU A 49 -15.94 -15.44 19.27
C GLU A 49 -14.45 -15.21 19.65
N GLY A 50 -14.23 -14.33 20.61
CA GLY A 50 -12.91 -14.13 21.24
C GLY A 50 -11.93 -13.25 20.47
N ILE A 51 -12.30 -12.68 19.32
CA ILE A 51 -11.46 -11.74 18.58
C ILE A 51 -11.97 -10.32 18.79
N SER A 52 -11.11 -9.45 19.30
CA SER A 52 -11.44 -8.03 19.44
C SER A 52 -11.23 -7.30 18.13
N TYR A 53 -11.97 -6.21 17.90
CA TYR A 53 -11.73 -5.29 16.79
C TYR A 53 -10.25 -4.86 16.68
N LEU A 54 -9.57 -4.70 17.82
CA LEU A 54 -8.16 -4.29 17.84
C LEU A 54 -7.19 -5.40 17.40
N ASP A 55 -7.66 -6.65 17.34
CA ASP A 55 -6.85 -7.78 16.91
C ASP A 55 -6.97 -8.04 15.40
N LEU A 56 -8.05 -7.52 14.76
CA LEU A 56 -8.31 -7.69 13.33
C LEU A 56 -7.40 -6.79 12.49
N LEU A 57 -6.73 -7.34 11.49
CA LEU A 57 -5.76 -6.63 10.64
C LEU A 57 -4.66 -5.91 11.44
N ASN A 58 -4.28 -6.45 12.59
CA ASN A 58 -3.25 -5.84 13.43
C ASN A 58 -1.85 -6.27 12.99
N VAL A 59 -1.41 -5.76 11.85
CA VAL A 59 -0.10 -6.09 11.25
C VAL A 59 0.91 -5.00 11.59
N GLY A 60 1.66 -5.19 12.68
CA GLY A 60 2.71 -4.25 13.08
C GLY A 60 2.20 -2.85 13.44
N GLU A 61 1.16 -2.75 14.25
CA GLU A 61 0.49 -1.54 14.75
C GLU A 61 -0.46 -0.83 13.77
N VAL A 62 -0.51 -1.22 12.50
CA VAL A 62 -1.39 -0.62 11.49
C VAL A 62 -2.23 -1.68 10.78
N MET A 63 -3.41 -1.28 10.31
CA MET A 63 -4.33 -2.14 9.56
C MET A 63 -3.96 -2.22 8.08
N ALA A 64 -3.54 -1.08 7.53
CA ALA A 64 -3.35 -0.84 6.12
C ALA A 64 -2.62 0.48 5.92
N TYR A 65 -2.42 0.90 4.67
CA TYR A 65 -2.06 2.29 4.37
C TYR A 65 -2.85 2.80 3.16
N ILE A 66 -3.00 4.12 3.08
CA ILE A 66 -3.73 4.80 2.01
C ILE A 66 -2.78 5.63 1.15
N GLU A 67 -3.05 5.63 -0.15
CA GLU A 67 -2.43 6.50 -1.14
C GLU A 67 -3.51 7.31 -1.87
N ILE A 68 -3.33 8.65 -1.96
CA ILE A 68 -4.19 9.55 -2.71
C ILE A 68 -3.28 10.40 -3.60
N PRO A 69 -2.99 9.95 -4.84
CA PRO A 69 -1.98 10.57 -5.71
C PRO A 69 -2.28 12.03 -6.05
N SER A 70 -3.55 12.39 -6.26
CA SER A 70 -3.96 13.74 -6.64
C SER A 70 -3.58 14.82 -5.63
N ILE A 71 -3.32 14.43 -4.36
CA ILE A 71 -2.95 15.35 -3.28
C ILE A 71 -1.68 14.95 -2.53
N ASP A 72 -0.91 14.00 -3.07
CA ASP A 72 0.35 13.51 -2.51
C ASP A 72 0.20 13.04 -1.06
N VAL A 73 -0.80 12.18 -0.80
CA VAL A 73 -1.05 11.54 0.49
C VAL A 73 -0.57 10.09 0.45
N TYR A 74 0.24 9.72 1.45
CA TYR A 74 0.74 8.38 1.69
C TYR A 74 0.84 8.16 3.20
N LEU A 75 -0.21 7.55 3.80
CA LEU A 75 -0.42 7.54 5.24
C LEU A 75 -0.81 6.16 5.77
N PRO A 76 -0.29 5.77 6.95
CA PRO A 76 -0.72 4.56 7.64
C PRO A 76 -2.14 4.71 8.19
N ILE A 77 -2.90 3.61 8.20
CA ILE A 77 -4.24 3.49 8.77
C ILE A 77 -4.14 2.70 10.06
N TYR A 78 -4.63 3.27 11.16
CA TYR A 78 -4.63 2.70 12.50
C TYR A 78 -6.04 2.37 12.96
N HIS A 79 -6.16 1.51 13.97
CA HIS A 79 -7.42 1.25 14.65
C HIS A 79 -7.89 2.47 15.45
N GLY A 80 -9.18 2.77 15.34
CA GLY A 80 -9.85 3.81 16.12
C GLY A 80 -9.51 5.23 15.68
N THR A 81 -10.12 6.19 16.36
CA THR A 81 -10.09 7.61 16.00
C THR A 81 -9.71 8.50 17.19
N SER A 82 -8.92 7.96 18.13
CA SER A 82 -8.41 8.76 19.26
C SER A 82 -7.45 9.85 18.78
N ASP A 83 -7.32 10.93 19.53
CA ASP A 83 -6.37 12.00 19.21
C ASP A 83 -4.94 11.48 19.00
N ALA A 84 -4.52 10.49 19.80
CA ALA A 84 -3.20 9.88 19.67
C ALA A 84 -3.01 9.16 18.32
N VAL A 85 -4.06 8.55 17.78
CA VAL A 85 -4.09 7.93 16.45
C VAL A 85 -4.07 9.01 15.37
N LEU A 86 -4.98 9.97 15.45
CA LEU A 86 -5.14 10.99 14.41
C LEU A 86 -3.95 11.94 14.29
N GLN A 87 -3.10 12.03 15.31
CA GLN A 87 -1.82 12.75 15.22
C GLN A 87 -0.74 12.00 14.43
N LYS A 88 -0.88 10.68 14.28
CA LYS A 88 0.11 9.82 13.58
C LYS A 88 -0.23 9.56 12.13
N GLY A 89 -1.53 9.46 11.80
CA GLY A 89 -1.99 9.07 10.47
C GLY A 89 -3.50 9.11 10.34
N ILE A 90 -4.03 8.14 9.63
CA ILE A 90 -5.46 7.93 9.42
C ILE A 90 -5.98 6.97 10.50
N GLY A 91 -7.16 7.27 11.04
CA GLY A 91 -7.87 6.40 11.96
C GLY A 91 -9.04 5.71 11.26
N HIS A 92 -9.18 4.42 11.45
CA HIS A 92 -10.36 3.66 11.04
C HIS A 92 -11.46 3.84 12.10
N MET A 93 -12.65 4.22 11.67
CA MET A 93 -13.79 4.41 12.56
C MET A 93 -14.36 3.05 12.98
N ASP A 94 -14.34 2.79 14.29
CA ASP A 94 -14.92 1.57 14.86
C ASP A 94 -16.39 1.40 14.45
N LYS A 95 -16.84 0.15 14.30
CA LYS A 95 -18.18 -0.23 13.84
C LYS A 95 -18.50 0.16 12.38
N THR A 96 -17.50 0.46 11.58
CA THR A 96 -17.58 0.49 10.14
C THR A 96 -16.82 -0.69 9.53
N SER A 97 -17.03 -0.98 8.26
CA SER A 97 -16.34 -2.13 7.63
C SER A 97 -14.83 -1.95 7.66
N LEU A 98 -14.11 -3.03 7.93
CA LEU A 98 -12.66 -3.06 7.80
C LEU A 98 -12.23 -2.85 6.35
N PRO A 99 -11.08 -2.22 6.10
CA PRO A 99 -10.67 -1.80 4.76
C PRO A 99 -10.05 -2.95 3.95
N VAL A 100 -10.81 -4.05 3.81
CA VAL A 100 -10.49 -5.19 2.95
C VAL A 100 -11.42 -5.29 1.74
N GLY A 101 -12.31 -4.29 1.58
CA GLY A 101 -13.31 -4.27 0.53
C GLY A 101 -14.36 -5.39 0.66
N GLY A 102 -15.14 -5.54 -0.38
CA GLY A 102 -16.16 -6.58 -0.48
C GLY A 102 -17.56 -6.01 -0.69
N ARG A 103 -18.48 -6.90 -1.08
CA ARG A 103 -19.88 -6.53 -1.26
C ARG A 103 -20.52 -6.12 0.06
N SER A 104 -21.40 -5.12 0.04
CA SER A 104 -22.08 -4.60 1.21
C SER A 104 -21.12 -4.13 2.31
N THR A 105 -20.04 -3.44 1.92
CA THR A 105 -19.06 -2.87 2.84
C THR A 105 -18.98 -1.34 2.72
N HIS A 106 -18.71 -0.67 3.83
CA HIS A 106 -18.42 0.75 3.87
C HIS A 106 -17.39 1.04 4.98
N ALA A 107 -16.12 1.19 4.60
CA ALA A 107 -15.08 1.57 5.53
C ALA A 107 -15.03 3.09 5.68
N VAL A 108 -14.92 3.60 6.91
CA VAL A 108 -14.81 5.02 7.21
C VAL A 108 -13.44 5.32 7.79
N LEU A 109 -12.70 6.16 7.08
CA LEU A 109 -11.33 6.55 7.40
C LEU A 109 -11.27 8.04 7.70
N THR A 110 -10.80 8.41 8.89
CA THR A 110 -10.76 9.81 9.30
C THR A 110 -9.32 10.29 9.55
N GLY A 111 -9.08 11.55 9.25
CA GLY A 111 -7.80 12.19 9.52
C GLY A 111 -7.94 13.67 9.77
N HIS A 112 -7.01 14.22 10.54
CA HIS A 112 -6.98 15.64 10.82
C HIS A 112 -6.74 16.50 9.58
N THR A 113 -7.31 17.71 9.60
CA THR A 113 -6.91 18.84 8.77
C THR A 113 -6.21 19.88 9.65
N GLY A 114 -5.19 20.54 9.09
CA GLY A 114 -4.60 21.72 9.74
C GLY A 114 -3.66 21.46 10.92
N LEU A 115 -3.05 20.28 11.03
CA LEU A 115 -2.02 20.07 12.05
C LEU A 115 -0.71 20.82 11.67
N PRO A 116 -0.09 21.56 12.62
CA PRO A 116 1.11 22.36 12.32
C PRO A 116 2.32 21.54 11.86
N LYS A 117 2.37 20.25 12.21
CA LYS A 117 3.52 19.38 11.95
C LYS A 117 3.26 18.28 10.92
N ALA A 118 2.02 18.08 10.49
CA ALA A 118 1.65 17.02 9.57
C ALA A 118 0.51 17.44 8.64
N LYS A 119 0.69 17.27 7.34
CA LYS A 119 -0.28 17.64 6.32
C LYS A 119 -1.56 16.78 6.40
N LEU A 120 -1.41 15.50 6.69
CA LEU A 120 -2.47 14.49 6.76
C LEU A 120 -3.55 14.70 5.65
N LEU A 121 -4.81 14.88 6.01
CA LEU A 121 -5.90 15.13 5.07
C LEU A 121 -6.21 16.62 4.83
N THR A 122 -5.25 17.52 5.09
CA THR A 122 -5.44 18.98 4.89
C THR A 122 -5.86 19.32 3.46
N ASP A 123 -5.30 18.63 2.47
CA ASP A 123 -5.59 18.88 1.06
C ASP A 123 -6.77 18.06 0.51
N LEU A 124 -7.52 17.33 1.35
CA LEU A 124 -8.67 16.53 0.90
C LEU A 124 -9.73 17.40 0.19
N THR A 125 -9.78 18.70 0.50
CA THR A 125 -10.64 19.67 -0.19
C THR A 125 -10.30 19.92 -1.66
N LYS A 126 -9.14 19.45 -2.13
CA LYS A 126 -8.70 19.58 -3.53
C LYS A 126 -9.08 18.37 -4.38
N VAL A 127 -9.48 17.27 -3.75
CA VAL A 127 -9.93 16.05 -4.43
C VAL A 127 -11.24 16.34 -5.16
N VAL A 128 -11.39 15.79 -6.35
CA VAL A 128 -12.59 15.94 -7.19
C VAL A 128 -13.20 14.59 -7.53
N VAL A 129 -14.46 14.57 -7.92
CA VAL A 129 -15.13 13.36 -8.43
C VAL A 129 -14.37 12.85 -9.65
N GLY A 130 -14.10 11.54 -9.68
CA GLY A 130 -13.28 10.88 -10.70
C GLY A 130 -11.80 10.69 -10.29
N ASP A 131 -11.32 11.37 -9.24
CA ASP A 131 -10.00 11.06 -8.68
C ASP A 131 -9.99 9.63 -8.09
N GLN A 132 -8.83 8.99 -8.11
CA GLN A 132 -8.68 7.67 -7.52
C GLN A 132 -7.79 7.72 -6.28
N PHE A 133 -8.10 6.85 -5.33
CA PHE A 133 -7.25 6.56 -4.18
C PHE A 133 -7.17 5.05 -3.96
N TYR A 134 -6.13 4.63 -3.25
CA TYR A 134 -5.79 3.23 -3.09
C TYR A 134 -5.63 2.89 -1.61
N ILE A 135 -6.23 1.76 -1.21
CA ILE A 135 -6.00 1.15 0.11
C ILE A 135 -5.14 -0.09 -0.11
N HIS A 136 -3.99 -0.11 0.53
CA HIS A 136 -3.10 -1.27 0.54
C HIS A 136 -3.35 -2.05 1.82
N SER A 137 -4.05 -3.17 1.70
CA SER A 137 -4.47 -4.01 2.82
C SER A 137 -3.96 -5.43 2.62
N LEU A 138 -3.12 -5.89 3.55
CA LEU A 138 -2.39 -7.14 3.40
C LEU A 138 -1.60 -7.16 2.07
N ASP A 139 -1.82 -8.16 1.24
CA ASP A 139 -1.20 -8.34 -0.07
C ASP A 139 -2.03 -7.79 -1.25
N GLU A 140 -3.13 -7.04 -0.97
CA GLU A 140 -3.99 -6.47 -2.00
C GLU A 140 -3.94 -4.95 -2.08
N VAL A 141 -4.15 -4.43 -3.28
CA VAL A 141 -4.40 -3.02 -3.56
C VAL A 141 -5.85 -2.84 -3.98
N LEU A 142 -6.60 -2.12 -3.17
CA LEU A 142 -8.00 -1.82 -3.39
C LEU A 142 -8.12 -0.42 -3.98
N ALA A 143 -8.56 -0.31 -5.25
CA ALA A 143 -8.74 0.96 -5.92
C ALA A 143 -10.18 1.46 -5.74
N TYR A 144 -10.31 2.74 -5.41
CA TYR A 144 -11.58 3.43 -5.27
C TYR A 144 -11.57 4.70 -6.11
N GLU A 145 -12.66 4.95 -6.83
CA GLU A 145 -12.87 6.19 -7.58
C GLU A 145 -13.87 7.08 -6.83
N VAL A 146 -13.51 8.33 -6.62
CA VAL A 146 -14.36 9.29 -5.90
C VAL A 146 -15.65 9.51 -6.67
N ASP A 147 -16.77 9.13 -6.08
CA ASP A 147 -18.11 9.26 -6.64
C ASP A 147 -18.97 10.34 -5.95
N GLN A 148 -18.63 10.70 -4.71
CA GLN A 148 -19.40 11.66 -3.94
C GLN A 148 -18.49 12.54 -3.05
N ILE A 149 -18.80 13.85 -3.00
CA ILE A 149 -18.16 14.80 -2.08
C ILE A 149 -19.28 15.61 -1.42
N LYS A 150 -19.32 15.58 -0.08
CA LYS A 150 -20.33 16.30 0.72
C LYS A 150 -19.69 17.05 1.89
N VAL A 151 -20.32 18.13 2.30
CA VAL A 151 -20.03 18.81 3.57
C VAL A 151 -21.28 18.68 4.45
N VAL A 152 -21.09 18.11 5.63
CA VAL A 152 -22.16 17.76 6.57
C VAL A 152 -21.85 18.27 7.97
N LEU A 153 -22.86 18.33 8.85
CA LEU A 153 -22.64 18.56 10.28
C LEU A 153 -22.02 17.32 10.93
N PRO A 154 -21.30 17.46 12.05
CA PRO A 154 -20.63 16.34 12.71
C PRO A 154 -21.56 15.20 13.14
N GLU A 155 -22.83 15.50 13.41
CA GLU A 155 -23.88 14.56 13.81
C GLU A 155 -24.59 13.89 12.64
N GLU A 156 -24.39 14.36 11.40
CA GLU A 156 -25.00 13.79 10.20
C GLU A 156 -24.13 12.62 9.70
N THR A 157 -24.55 11.41 10.01
CA THR A 157 -23.82 10.17 9.74
C THR A 157 -24.49 9.24 8.73
N ASP A 158 -25.63 9.63 8.17
CA ASP A 158 -26.43 8.78 7.26
C ASP A 158 -25.63 8.33 6.03
N ASP A 159 -24.79 9.22 5.51
CA ASP A 159 -23.91 8.94 4.36
C ASP A 159 -22.76 7.95 4.66
N LEU A 160 -22.61 7.49 5.90
CA LEU A 160 -21.59 6.53 6.32
C LEU A 160 -22.15 5.12 6.49
N SER A 161 -23.45 4.93 6.23
CA SER A 161 -24.13 3.63 6.36
C SER A 161 -23.70 2.66 5.26
N ILE A 162 -23.73 1.36 5.59
CA ILE A 162 -23.51 0.30 4.61
C ILE A 162 -24.69 0.25 3.64
N GLU A 163 -24.41 0.31 2.34
CA GLU A 163 -25.39 0.13 1.29
C GLU A 163 -25.29 -1.28 0.69
N ALA A 164 -26.43 -1.99 0.62
CA ALA A 164 -26.45 -3.38 0.13
C ALA A 164 -25.87 -3.47 -1.30
N GLY A 165 -24.91 -4.35 -1.47
CA GLY A 165 -24.28 -4.63 -2.76
C GLY A 165 -23.18 -3.66 -3.17
N GLN A 166 -22.93 -2.58 -2.41
CA GLN A 166 -21.87 -1.61 -2.68
C GLN A 166 -20.58 -1.97 -1.94
N ASP A 167 -19.46 -1.45 -2.43
CA ASP A 167 -18.14 -1.48 -1.78
C ASP A 167 -17.62 -0.04 -1.75
N TYR A 168 -17.74 0.61 -0.58
CA TYR A 168 -17.39 2.01 -0.39
C TYR A 168 -16.28 2.22 0.63
N VAL A 169 -15.54 3.27 0.41
CA VAL A 169 -14.66 3.89 1.42
C VAL A 169 -14.97 5.38 1.48
N THR A 170 -15.23 5.92 2.68
CA THR A 170 -15.38 7.37 2.88
C THR A 170 -14.23 7.92 3.70
N LEU A 171 -13.55 8.93 3.13
CA LEU A 171 -12.53 9.72 3.80
C LEU A 171 -13.20 10.89 4.49
N VAL A 172 -12.93 11.09 5.78
CA VAL A 172 -13.54 12.12 6.62
C VAL A 172 -12.50 13.06 7.18
N THR A 173 -12.71 14.36 7.05
CA THR A 173 -11.88 15.37 7.72
C THR A 173 -12.72 16.57 8.17
N CYS A 174 -12.15 17.41 9.04
CA CYS A 174 -12.81 18.64 9.49
C CYS A 174 -12.74 19.73 8.43
N THR A 175 -13.80 20.54 8.34
CA THR A 175 -13.89 21.71 7.44
C THR A 175 -14.79 22.78 8.06
N PRO A 176 -14.68 24.10 7.70
CA PRO A 176 -13.55 24.74 7.00
C PRO A 176 -12.26 24.69 7.81
N TYR A 177 -11.12 24.82 7.13
CA TYR A 177 -9.80 24.82 7.77
C TYR A 177 -9.73 25.82 8.95
N GLY A 178 -9.27 25.36 10.11
CA GLY A 178 -9.13 26.17 11.32
C GLY A 178 -10.43 26.50 12.06
N ILE A 179 -11.61 26.28 11.44
CA ILE A 179 -12.94 26.50 12.05
C ILE A 179 -13.52 25.16 12.53
N ASN A 180 -13.45 24.11 11.66
CA ASN A 180 -13.76 22.72 11.98
C ASN A 180 -15.22 22.45 12.40
N THR A 181 -16.17 23.29 11.99
CA THR A 181 -17.59 23.18 12.36
C THR A 181 -18.33 22.09 11.60
N HIS A 182 -17.80 21.67 10.46
CA HIS A 182 -18.39 20.64 9.60
C HIS A 182 -17.41 19.50 9.35
N ARG A 183 -17.90 18.47 8.64
CA ARG A 183 -17.09 17.36 8.12
C ARG A 183 -17.16 17.37 6.61
N LEU A 184 -16.01 17.22 5.98
CA LEU A 184 -15.90 16.91 4.56
C LEU A 184 -15.88 15.40 4.43
N LEU A 185 -16.82 14.86 3.66
CA LEU A 185 -16.91 13.46 3.28
C LEU A 185 -16.50 13.31 1.81
N VAL A 186 -15.51 12.49 1.53
CA VAL A 186 -15.08 12.12 0.18
C VAL A 186 -15.25 10.62 0.06
N ARG A 187 -16.31 10.18 -0.62
CA ARG A 187 -16.62 8.76 -0.82
C ARG A 187 -16.04 8.28 -2.14
N GLY A 188 -15.43 7.10 -2.10
CA GLY A 188 -15.05 6.35 -3.28
C GLY A 188 -15.81 5.04 -3.38
N THR A 189 -16.17 4.68 -4.61
CA THR A 189 -16.70 3.38 -4.98
C THR A 189 -15.60 2.49 -5.53
N ARG A 190 -15.66 1.20 -5.25
CA ARG A 190 -14.67 0.22 -5.72
C ARG A 190 -14.58 0.17 -7.23
N VAL A 191 -13.37 0.22 -7.76
CA VAL A 191 -13.05 0.02 -9.18
C VAL A 191 -11.95 -1.03 -9.33
N PRO A 192 -11.80 -1.66 -10.51
CA PRO A 192 -10.67 -2.54 -10.75
C PRO A 192 -9.34 -1.78 -10.60
N TYR A 193 -8.40 -2.37 -9.84
CA TYR A 193 -7.05 -1.83 -9.76
C TYR A 193 -6.30 -2.12 -11.06
N VAL A 194 -5.75 -1.09 -11.66
CA VAL A 194 -4.84 -1.20 -12.80
C VAL A 194 -3.48 -0.70 -12.32
N GLU A 195 -2.51 -1.60 -12.26
CA GLU A 195 -1.16 -1.21 -11.89
C GLU A 195 -0.63 -0.17 -12.89
N PRO A 196 -0.12 0.99 -12.43
CA PRO A 196 0.46 1.98 -13.33
C PRO A 196 1.59 1.32 -14.09
N GLU A 197 1.51 1.30 -15.42
CA GLU A 197 2.63 0.80 -16.25
C GLU A 197 3.90 1.50 -15.79
N SER A 198 4.83 0.73 -15.23
CA SER A 198 6.17 1.23 -14.97
C SER A 198 6.68 1.77 -16.30
N LYS A 199 7.00 3.07 -16.37
CA LYS A 199 7.68 3.66 -17.52
C LYS A 199 9.02 2.95 -17.66
N THR A 200 8.99 1.78 -18.29
CA THR A 200 10.17 1.17 -18.87
C THR A 200 10.61 2.16 -19.91
N THR A 201 11.63 2.92 -19.60
CA THR A 201 12.37 3.71 -20.59
C THR A 201 12.90 2.69 -21.57
N GLU A 202 12.13 2.45 -22.65
CA GLU A 202 12.68 1.78 -23.82
C GLU A 202 13.82 2.66 -24.28
N VAL A 203 15.02 2.28 -23.90
CA VAL A 203 16.23 2.73 -24.58
C VAL A 203 16.13 2.09 -25.95
N SER A 204 15.49 2.82 -26.88
CA SER A 204 15.54 2.53 -28.29
C SER A 204 17.00 2.63 -28.72
N THR A 205 17.71 1.53 -28.64
CA THR A 205 19.01 1.37 -29.29
C THR A 205 18.73 1.26 -30.78
N THR A 206 18.58 2.41 -31.41
CA THR A 206 18.63 2.51 -32.87
C THR A 206 20.09 2.21 -33.27
N MET A 207 20.35 0.96 -33.57
CA MET A 207 21.57 0.60 -34.29
C MET A 207 21.47 1.21 -35.69
N PRO A 208 22.44 2.03 -36.13
CA PRO A 208 22.48 2.44 -37.51
C PRO A 208 22.84 1.20 -38.37
N SER A 209 21.93 0.85 -39.26
CA SER A 209 22.17 -0.08 -40.34
C SER A 209 23.28 0.48 -41.22
N LEU A 210 24.46 -0.12 -41.13
CA LEU A 210 25.50 0.07 -42.14
C LEU A 210 25.12 -0.74 -43.38
N ALA A 211 24.75 0.00 -44.39
CA ALA A 211 24.58 -0.54 -45.74
C ALA A 211 25.89 -1.20 -46.21
N GLU A 212 25.74 -2.39 -46.65
CA GLU A 212 26.69 -3.21 -47.36
C GLU A 212 27.05 -2.51 -48.67
N THR A 213 28.33 -2.20 -48.89
CA THR A 213 28.89 -1.94 -50.23
C THR A 213 30.00 -2.93 -50.40
N GLU A 214 29.73 -3.92 -51.25
CA GLU A 214 30.71 -4.84 -51.81
C GLU A 214 31.60 -4.09 -52.80
N GLU A 215 32.90 -4.30 -52.72
CA GLU A 215 33.79 -4.46 -53.89
C GLU A 215 35.06 -5.24 -53.51
N PRO A 216 35.59 -6.07 -54.40
CA PRO A 216 36.56 -7.12 -54.11
C PRO A 216 37.97 -6.70 -54.49
N ILE A 217 38.96 -7.40 -54.00
CA ILE A 217 40.19 -7.85 -54.69
C ILE A 217 41.40 -7.96 -53.74
N SER A 218 41.77 -9.20 -53.57
CA SER A 218 43.08 -9.85 -53.75
C SER A 218 44.27 -9.53 -52.82
N THR A 219 44.83 -10.64 -52.44
CA THR A 219 46.24 -11.05 -52.43
C THR A 219 46.97 -11.10 -51.08
N THR A 220 47.08 -12.29 -50.59
CA THR A 220 48.26 -13.02 -50.11
C THR A 220 49.30 -12.30 -49.26
N SER A 221 49.47 -12.75 -48.02
CA SER A 221 50.76 -13.25 -47.47
C SER A 221 50.64 -13.79 -46.05
N GLN A 222 50.80 -15.07 -45.95
CA GLN A 222 51.69 -15.91 -45.16
C GLN A 222 52.05 -15.45 -43.73
N VAL A 223 51.61 -16.27 -42.79
CA VAL A 223 52.37 -16.96 -41.74
C VAL A 223 53.12 -16.13 -40.71
N ASN A 224 52.73 -16.25 -39.44
CA ASN A 224 53.65 -16.81 -38.44
C ASN A 224 52.95 -17.35 -37.20
N TYR A 225 53.19 -18.64 -36.93
CA TYR A 225 52.86 -19.32 -35.66
C TYR A 225 53.91 -19.00 -34.60
N GLY A 226 53.48 -18.69 -33.38
CA GLY A 226 54.34 -18.77 -32.23
C GLY A 226 53.52 -19.22 -31.01
N PRO A 227 53.88 -20.33 -30.40
CA PRO A 227 53.20 -20.84 -29.21
C PRO A 227 53.87 -20.39 -27.89
N ILE A 228 53.27 -20.86 -26.76
CA ILE A 228 53.89 -20.89 -25.42
C ILE A 228 53.28 -19.88 -24.48
N PHE A 229 52.68 -20.13 -23.33
CA PHE A 229 53.00 -21.15 -22.29
C PHE A 229 51.81 -21.43 -21.41
N MET A 230 51.71 -22.65 -20.98
CA MET A 230 50.99 -23.16 -19.82
C MET A 230 51.36 -22.40 -18.55
N GLY A 231 50.37 -22.18 -17.70
CA GLY A 231 50.52 -21.82 -16.31
C GLY A 231 49.43 -22.48 -15.47
N LEU A 232 49.68 -23.73 -15.05
CA LEU A 232 48.94 -24.39 -13.98
C LEU A 232 49.17 -23.63 -12.68
N GLY A 233 48.13 -23.29 -11.99
CA GLY A 233 48.14 -22.81 -10.61
C GLY A 233 47.05 -23.50 -9.80
N VAL A 234 47.36 -24.64 -9.25
CA VAL A 234 46.60 -25.37 -8.20
C VAL A 234 46.95 -24.77 -6.85
N VAL A 235 45.98 -24.35 -6.08
CA VAL A 235 46.06 -24.18 -4.61
C VAL A 235 44.67 -24.53 -4.04
N VAL A 236 44.47 -25.72 -3.64
CA VAL A 236 44.49 -26.43 -2.35
C VAL A 236 43.78 -25.70 -1.21
N VAL A 237 42.60 -26.22 -0.91
CA VAL A 237 41.93 -26.60 0.34
C VAL A 237 42.35 -25.88 1.64
N GLY A 238 41.35 -25.40 2.33
CA GLY A 238 41.40 -25.06 3.75
C GLY A 238 40.04 -25.22 4.42
N PHE A 239 39.69 -26.43 4.78
CA PHE A 239 38.61 -26.75 5.75
C PHE A 239 39.10 -26.36 7.14
N VAL A 240 38.35 -25.51 7.84
CA VAL A 240 38.44 -25.44 9.31
C VAL A 240 37.03 -25.57 9.88
N VAL A 241 36.80 -26.79 10.33
CA VAL A 241 35.73 -27.16 11.27
C VAL A 241 36.15 -26.67 12.65
N PHE A 242 35.31 -25.84 13.28
CA PHE A 242 35.47 -25.54 14.70
C PHE A 242 34.22 -25.98 15.46
N ILE A 243 34.30 -27.17 16.03
CA ILE A 243 33.39 -27.68 17.04
C ILE A 243 33.94 -27.22 18.39
N ILE A 244 33.17 -26.45 19.15
CA ILE A 244 33.34 -26.41 20.59
C ILE A 244 32.00 -26.58 21.30
N ARG A 245 32.01 -27.54 22.08
CA ARG A 245 31.10 -28.24 22.94
C ARG A 245 31.05 -27.59 24.33
N ARG A 246 29.83 -27.43 24.88
CA ARG A 246 29.38 -27.60 26.28
C ARG A 246 30.15 -26.90 27.42
N ARG A 247 29.42 -26.19 28.24
CA ARG A 247 29.12 -26.35 29.68
C ARG A 247 28.94 -24.99 30.36
N GLY A 248 27.86 -24.93 31.10
CA GLY A 248 27.51 -24.21 32.28
C GLY A 248 26.01 -24.10 32.41
#